data_aeb90da5e8ee047ccff67b343c07cff2
#
_entry.id   aeb90da5e8ee047ccff67b343c07cff2
#
_cell.length_a   1.000
_cell.length_b   1.000
_cell.length_c   1.000
_cell.angle_alpha   90.00
_cell.angle_beta   90.00
_cell.angle_gamma   90.00
#
_symmetry.space_group_name_H-M   'P 1'
#
loop_
_entity.id
_entity.type
_entity.pdbx_description
1 polymer ?
#
loop_
_entity_poly.entity_id
_entity_poly.type
_entity_poly.pdbx_seq_one_letter_code
_entity_poly.pdbx_strand_id
1 'polypeptide(L)'
;MYCMFCSKCVKCLYNEVKQVKKFFSGLFTILVILAIGALVYLHPVFFNKQLDKIRGIYYVHKGDKELKKLKLQKAIGYYNRAVQLYPEHYTAWYNLGNLYVVYEDYYSAVDAYEKAFEYNPKMIVARMNYGIVSAEKLGDFDGAIGQYNEILKTKRHLLSIPFVYSNRKSYKVNKGLAYYNRGVAYKQKSVYLEDDWEYKRQYLQKALESYKQACKILKRDYDARYNLALTYHLLGDYKEAGLTYCKAIELNPMNYEAHYNLAVLLRHLKYYKESLDELEKATTLITNGGGSNVATRQRYVFDVINDVTRTTLANSDSDLIEKISDEPAETSNVTYVNGKMVLTDELDNAILKNFKVCGAKKIFQEDIDDAMTEYDDVRYNVHVPGVE
;
A
#
# COMPACT_ATOMS: atom_id res chain seq x y z
N MET A 1 33.74 25.47 -77.13
CA MET A 1 34.05 24.08 -76.68
C MET A 1 33.29 23.83 -75.38
N TYR A 2 32.02 23.48 -75.48
CA TYR A 2 31.18 23.11 -74.37
C TYR A 2 30.89 21.62 -74.46
N CYS A 3 31.53 20.84 -73.60
CA CYS A 3 31.21 19.44 -73.46
C CYS A 3 29.98 19.32 -72.61
N MET A 4 28.84 19.11 -73.23
CA MET A 4 27.57 18.82 -72.53
C MET A 4 27.72 17.63 -71.58
N PHE A 5 27.40 17.79 -70.33
CA PHE A 5 27.23 16.70 -69.40
C PHE A 5 26.14 15.74 -69.93
N CYS A 6 26.58 14.68 -70.51
CA CYS A 6 25.66 13.64 -70.98
C CYS A 6 24.96 13.01 -69.76
N SER A 7 23.65 13.06 -69.71
CA SER A 7 22.81 12.55 -68.61
C SER A 7 23.10 11.07 -68.31
N LYS A 8 23.63 10.29 -69.31
CA LYS A 8 24.10 8.95 -69.11
C LYS A 8 25.40 8.85 -68.26
N CYS A 9 26.34 9.80 -68.43
CA CYS A 9 27.58 9.84 -67.67
C CYS A 9 27.32 10.18 -66.19
N VAL A 10 26.37 11.12 -65.94
CA VAL A 10 25.98 11.47 -64.56
C VAL A 10 25.29 10.28 -63.86
N LYS A 11 24.44 9.53 -64.55
CA LYS A 11 23.84 8.30 -64.01
C LYS A 11 24.85 7.19 -63.75
N CYS A 12 25.87 7.05 -64.64
CA CYS A 12 26.92 6.08 -64.47
C CYS A 12 27.78 6.39 -63.22
N LEU A 13 28.22 7.64 -63.09
CA LEU A 13 28.95 8.13 -61.92
C LEU A 13 28.13 7.99 -60.62
N TYR A 14 26.84 8.30 -60.64
CA TYR A 14 25.95 8.14 -59.48
C TYR A 14 25.83 6.68 -59.07
N ASN A 15 25.71 5.74 -60.02
CA ASN A 15 25.63 4.32 -59.73
C ASN A 15 26.96 3.76 -59.19
N GLU A 16 28.10 4.21 -59.72
CA GLU A 16 29.41 3.83 -59.18
C GLU A 16 29.60 4.36 -57.73
N VAL A 17 29.27 5.60 -57.48
CA VAL A 17 29.32 6.16 -56.11
C VAL A 17 28.40 5.43 -55.19
N LYS A 18 27.22 5.01 -55.62
CA LYS A 18 26.27 4.24 -54.85
C LYS A 18 26.79 2.81 -54.55
N GLN A 19 27.45 2.15 -55.49
CA GLN A 19 28.11 0.87 -55.29
C GLN A 19 29.30 0.98 -54.35
N VAL A 20 30.14 1.97 -54.49
CA VAL A 20 31.25 2.25 -53.59
C VAL A 20 30.76 2.53 -52.16
N LYS A 21 29.69 3.32 -51.98
CA LYS A 21 29.06 3.51 -50.66
C LYS A 21 28.53 2.20 -50.06
N LYS A 22 27.88 1.33 -50.85
CA LYS A 22 27.42 0.05 -50.41
C LYS A 22 28.59 -0.91 -49.99
N PHE A 23 29.67 -0.88 -50.78
CA PHE A 23 30.87 -1.65 -50.45
C PHE A 23 31.51 -1.21 -49.16
N PHE A 24 31.73 0.10 -48.97
CA PHE A 24 32.28 0.63 -47.72
C PHE A 24 31.35 0.42 -46.52
N SER A 25 30.03 0.52 -46.72
CA SER A 25 29.05 0.14 -45.68
C SER A 25 29.13 -1.31 -45.32
N GLY A 26 29.26 -2.21 -46.28
CA GLY A 26 29.44 -3.65 -46.06
C GLY A 26 30.74 -3.97 -45.35
N LEU A 27 31.86 -3.36 -45.80
CA LEU A 27 33.16 -3.54 -45.15
C LEU A 27 33.16 -3.02 -43.70
N PHE A 28 32.54 -1.84 -43.46
CA PHE A 28 32.40 -1.30 -42.12
C PHE A 28 31.58 -2.20 -41.20
N THR A 29 30.46 -2.77 -41.69
CA THR A 29 29.66 -3.75 -40.93
C THR A 29 30.45 -4.98 -40.57
N ILE A 30 31.26 -5.53 -41.52
CA ILE A 30 32.12 -6.67 -41.24
C ILE A 30 33.18 -6.34 -40.18
N LEU A 31 33.84 -5.19 -40.28
CA LEU A 31 34.82 -4.74 -39.28
C LEU A 31 34.21 -4.57 -37.89
N VAL A 32 33.00 -4.02 -37.81
CA VAL A 32 32.26 -3.91 -36.54
C VAL A 32 31.93 -5.27 -35.96
N ILE A 33 31.49 -6.23 -36.79
CA ILE A 33 31.21 -7.60 -36.34
C ILE A 33 32.49 -8.28 -35.84
N LEU A 34 33.61 -8.13 -36.55
CA LEU A 34 34.90 -8.69 -36.13
C LEU A 34 35.40 -8.04 -34.83
N ALA A 35 35.26 -6.74 -34.69
CA ALA A 35 35.61 -6.03 -33.47
C ALA A 35 34.77 -6.48 -32.26
N ILE A 36 33.44 -6.65 -32.46
CA ILE A 36 32.55 -7.21 -31.45
C ILE A 36 32.97 -8.65 -31.13
N GLY A 37 33.24 -9.48 -32.11
CA GLY A 37 33.71 -10.86 -31.92
C GLY A 37 35.01 -10.92 -31.12
N ALA A 38 35.98 -10.05 -31.43
CA ALA A 38 37.22 -9.93 -30.67
C ALA A 38 36.99 -9.50 -29.23
N LEU A 39 36.12 -8.50 -29.01
CA LEU A 39 35.75 -8.05 -27.65
C LEU A 39 35.06 -9.19 -26.85
N VAL A 40 34.16 -9.94 -27.45
CA VAL A 40 33.49 -11.11 -26.81
C VAL A 40 34.53 -12.16 -26.44
N TYR A 41 35.48 -12.44 -27.34
CA TYR A 41 36.54 -13.42 -27.11
C TYR A 41 37.50 -12.98 -25.97
N LEU A 42 37.84 -11.68 -25.91
CA LEU A 42 38.73 -11.14 -24.90
C LEU A 42 38.05 -10.96 -23.52
N HIS A 43 36.74 -10.75 -23.49
CA HIS A 43 35.98 -10.49 -22.25
C HIS A 43 34.73 -11.37 -22.12
N PRO A 44 34.88 -12.71 -22.15
CA PRO A 44 33.71 -13.61 -22.19
C PRO A 44 32.81 -13.49 -20.94
N VAL A 45 33.41 -13.28 -19.77
CA VAL A 45 32.66 -13.12 -18.50
C VAL A 45 31.74 -11.90 -18.54
N PHE A 46 32.25 -10.79 -19.07
CA PHE A 46 31.45 -9.56 -19.19
C PHE A 46 30.27 -9.77 -20.15
N PHE A 47 30.51 -10.34 -21.33
CA PHE A 47 29.46 -10.57 -22.33
C PHE A 47 28.42 -11.57 -21.84
N ASN A 48 28.84 -12.66 -21.18
CA ASN A 48 27.92 -13.63 -20.60
C ASN A 48 27.03 -12.96 -19.54
N LYS A 49 27.60 -12.12 -18.66
CA LYS A 49 26.81 -11.36 -17.68
C LYS A 49 25.78 -10.43 -18.35
N GLN A 50 26.13 -9.79 -19.48
CA GLN A 50 25.16 -8.96 -20.21
C GLN A 50 24.05 -9.80 -20.89
N LEU A 51 24.41 -10.95 -21.44
CA LEU A 51 23.45 -11.89 -22.01
C LEU A 51 22.49 -12.41 -20.94
N ASP A 52 22.99 -12.73 -19.76
CA ASP A 52 22.16 -13.19 -18.64
C ASP A 52 21.21 -12.10 -18.16
N LYS A 53 21.64 -10.83 -18.12
CA LYS A 53 20.73 -9.71 -17.87
C LYS A 53 19.61 -9.62 -18.89
N ILE A 54 19.94 -9.73 -20.18
CA ILE A 54 18.93 -9.71 -21.27
C ILE A 54 17.96 -10.89 -21.14
N ARG A 55 18.48 -12.08 -20.86
CA ARG A 55 17.65 -13.28 -20.60
C ARG A 55 16.77 -13.08 -19.35
N GLY A 56 17.33 -12.51 -18.29
CA GLY A 56 16.58 -12.18 -17.07
C GLY A 56 15.40 -11.25 -17.36
N ILE A 57 15.61 -10.16 -18.10
CA ILE A 57 14.55 -9.24 -18.54
C ILE A 57 13.48 -9.96 -19.37
N TYR A 58 13.91 -10.83 -20.29
CA TYR A 58 12.97 -11.65 -21.07
C TYR A 58 12.09 -12.53 -20.19
N TYR A 59 12.65 -13.16 -19.15
CA TYR A 59 11.87 -13.97 -18.21
C TYR A 59 10.93 -13.11 -17.35
N VAL A 60 11.32 -11.87 -16.97
CA VAL A 60 10.40 -10.94 -16.32
C VAL A 60 9.17 -10.68 -17.20
N HIS A 61 9.36 -10.33 -18.47
CA HIS A 61 8.24 -10.14 -19.40
C HIS A 61 7.35 -11.38 -19.56
N LYS A 62 7.93 -12.59 -19.50
CA LYS A 62 7.13 -13.81 -19.48
C LYS A 62 6.36 -13.96 -18.18
N GLY A 63 6.98 -13.68 -17.06
CA GLY A 63 6.32 -13.63 -15.75
C GLY A 63 5.13 -12.69 -15.75
N ASP A 64 5.33 -11.45 -16.19
CA ASP A 64 4.27 -10.44 -16.30
C ASP A 64 3.11 -10.89 -17.21
N LYS A 65 3.44 -11.59 -18.32
CA LYS A 65 2.41 -12.13 -19.23
C LYS A 65 1.60 -13.25 -18.59
N GLU A 66 2.23 -14.13 -17.84
CA GLU A 66 1.51 -15.22 -17.16
C GLU A 66 0.74 -14.70 -15.94
N LEU A 67 1.27 -13.69 -15.24
CA LEU A 67 0.57 -12.99 -14.17
C LEU A 67 -0.73 -12.34 -14.66
N LYS A 68 -0.68 -11.66 -15.83
CA LYS A 68 -1.89 -11.09 -16.48
C LYS A 68 -2.95 -12.14 -16.84
N LYS A 69 -2.56 -13.41 -16.98
CA LYS A 69 -3.48 -14.52 -17.21
C LYS A 69 -3.85 -15.26 -15.92
N LEU A 70 -3.51 -14.71 -14.77
CA LEU A 70 -3.71 -15.30 -13.44
C LEU A 70 -3.04 -16.69 -13.28
N LYS A 71 -2.01 -16.98 -14.06
CA LYS A 71 -1.23 -18.22 -13.96
C LYS A 71 -0.07 -18.05 -12.98
N LEU A 72 -0.39 -17.89 -11.70
CA LEU A 72 0.51 -17.43 -10.65
C LEU A 72 1.75 -18.33 -10.50
N GLN A 73 1.58 -19.64 -10.45
CA GLN A 73 2.69 -20.60 -10.35
C GLN A 73 3.69 -20.47 -11.53
N LYS A 74 3.16 -20.27 -12.76
CA LYS A 74 4.02 -20.06 -13.92
C LYS A 74 4.75 -18.72 -13.84
N ALA A 75 4.08 -17.68 -13.34
CA ALA A 75 4.69 -16.38 -13.12
C ALA A 75 5.84 -16.47 -12.11
N ILE A 76 5.65 -17.15 -10.97
CA ILE A 76 6.71 -17.43 -9.98
C ILE A 76 7.89 -18.12 -10.63
N GLY A 77 7.66 -19.18 -11.41
CA GLY A 77 8.73 -19.91 -12.10
C GLY A 77 9.55 -19.01 -13.05
N TYR A 78 8.88 -18.11 -13.78
CA TYR A 78 9.58 -17.17 -14.65
C TYR A 78 10.32 -16.08 -13.87
N TYR A 79 9.73 -15.50 -12.82
CA TYR A 79 10.43 -14.51 -11.99
C TYR A 79 11.62 -15.13 -11.26
N ASN A 80 11.51 -16.36 -10.73
CA ASN A 80 12.64 -17.06 -10.13
C ASN A 80 13.77 -17.25 -11.15
N ARG A 81 13.45 -17.66 -12.40
CA ARG A 81 14.45 -17.76 -13.45
C ARG A 81 15.06 -16.39 -13.81
N ALA A 82 14.25 -15.33 -13.77
CA ALA A 82 14.72 -13.97 -14.02
C ALA A 82 15.75 -13.54 -12.99
N VAL A 83 15.47 -13.70 -11.69
CA VAL A 83 16.37 -13.29 -10.61
C VAL A 83 17.61 -14.17 -10.49
N GLN A 84 17.55 -15.43 -10.91
CA GLN A 84 18.74 -16.28 -11.04
C GLN A 84 19.73 -15.75 -12.09
N LEU A 85 19.23 -15.26 -13.23
CA LEU A 85 20.03 -14.72 -14.32
C LEU A 85 20.41 -13.25 -14.11
N TYR A 86 19.52 -12.47 -13.51
CA TYR A 86 19.70 -11.06 -13.23
C TYR A 86 19.26 -10.74 -11.81
N PRO A 87 20.10 -11.05 -10.80
CA PRO A 87 19.75 -10.83 -9.37
C PRO A 87 19.41 -9.37 -9.04
N GLU A 88 20.01 -8.41 -9.74
CA GLU A 88 19.81 -6.98 -9.51
C GLU A 88 18.42 -6.47 -10.00
N HIS A 89 17.57 -7.35 -10.57
CA HIS A 89 16.26 -6.98 -11.11
C HIS A 89 15.21 -6.83 -9.99
N TYR A 90 15.25 -5.71 -9.29
CA TYR A 90 14.45 -5.42 -8.10
C TYR A 90 12.93 -5.56 -8.30
N THR A 91 12.40 -5.27 -9.51
CA THR A 91 10.95 -5.43 -9.77
C THR A 91 10.53 -6.89 -9.84
N ALA A 92 11.41 -7.80 -10.28
CA ALA A 92 11.13 -9.22 -10.25
C ALA A 92 11.05 -9.76 -8.82
N TRP A 93 11.97 -9.32 -7.96
CA TRP A 93 11.94 -9.62 -6.52
C TRP A 93 10.66 -9.10 -5.86
N TYR A 94 10.28 -7.86 -6.15
CA TYR A 94 9.04 -7.29 -5.63
C TYR A 94 7.80 -8.09 -6.06
N ASN A 95 7.73 -8.48 -7.33
CA ASN A 95 6.63 -9.30 -7.84
C ASN A 95 6.61 -10.70 -7.21
N LEU A 96 7.78 -11.31 -6.97
CA LEU A 96 7.88 -12.55 -6.20
C LEU A 96 7.34 -12.38 -4.78
N GLY A 97 7.73 -11.31 -4.09
CA GLY A 97 7.22 -11.00 -2.76
C GLY A 97 5.70 -10.93 -2.73
N ASN A 98 5.09 -10.21 -3.68
CA ASN A 98 3.63 -10.14 -3.79
C ASN A 98 2.98 -11.51 -4.03
N LEU A 99 3.59 -12.35 -4.88
CA LEU A 99 3.08 -13.69 -5.16
C LEU A 99 3.24 -14.62 -3.97
N TYR A 100 4.33 -14.54 -3.23
CA TYR A 100 4.51 -15.31 -2.01
C TYR A 100 3.49 -14.93 -0.93
N VAL A 101 3.11 -13.65 -0.83
CA VAL A 101 2.00 -13.23 0.06
C VAL A 101 0.68 -13.92 -0.33
N VAL A 102 0.37 -14.03 -1.63
CA VAL A 102 -0.83 -14.73 -2.12
C VAL A 102 -0.80 -16.22 -1.76
N TYR A 103 0.36 -16.83 -1.72
CA TYR A 103 0.54 -18.23 -1.31
C TYR A 103 0.78 -18.41 0.19
N GLU A 104 0.65 -17.32 0.97
CA GLU A 104 0.86 -17.31 2.43
C GLU A 104 2.28 -17.72 2.86
N ASP A 105 3.23 -17.74 1.92
CA ASP A 105 4.65 -17.94 2.21
C ASP A 105 5.28 -16.60 2.63
N TYR A 106 4.99 -16.20 3.86
CA TYR A 106 5.35 -14.88 4.38
C TYR A 106 6.86 -14.70 4.56
N TYR A 107 7.60 -15.77 4.88
CA TYR A 107 9.06 -15.71 5.00
C TYR A 107 9.73 -15.46 3.65
N SER A 108 9.33 -16.20 2.61
CA SER A 108 9.82 -15.96 1.25
C SER A 108 9.38 -14.60 0.72
N ALA A 109 8.19 -14.10 1.12
CA ALA A 109 7.72 -12.78 0.74
C ALA A 109 8.62 -11.67 1.31
N VAL A 110 8.96 -11.77 2.59
CA VAL A 110 9.82 -10.79 3.29
C VAL A 110 11.22 -10.81 2.68
N ASP A 111 11.84 -11.98 2.44
CA ASP A 111 13.13 -12.10 1.78
C ASP A 111 13.13 -11.46 0.37
N ALA A 112 12.08 -11.73 -0.41
CA ALA A 112 11.95 -11.15 -1.75
C ALA A 112 11.78 -9.62 -1.72
N TYR A 113 11.00 -9.07 -0.78
CA TYR A 113 10.89 -7.62 -0.62
C TYR A 113 12.22 -7.01 -0.16
N GLU A 114 12.96 -7.70 0.71
CA GLU A 114 14.29 -7.26 1.17
C GLU A 114 15.25 -7.16 0.00
N LYS A 115 15.35 -8.19 -0.84
CA LYS A 115 16.13 -8.15 -2.08
C LYS A 115 15.69 -7.01 -3.00
N ALA A 116 14.39 -6.76 -3.13
CA ALA A 116 13.89 -5.68 -3.96
C ALA A 116 14.39 -4.31 -3.50
N PHE A 117 14.38 -4.00 -2.20
CA PHE A 117 14.87 -2.71 -1.72
C PHE A 117 16.39 -2.67 -1.45
N GLU A 118 17.07 -3.80 -1.32
CA GLU A 118 18.54 -3.86 -1.36
C GLU A 118 19.07 -3.39 -2.72
N TYR A 119 18.52 -3.94 -3.82
CA TYR A 119 18.90 -3.54 -5.17
C TYR A 119 18.34 -2.18 -5.60
N ASN A 120 17.21 -1.76 -5.06
CA ASN A 120 16.66 -0.42 -5.26
C ASN A 120 16.20 0.21 -3.94
N PRO A 121 17.08 0.87 -3.19
CA PRO A 121 16.75 1.49 -1.89
C PRO A 121 15.62 2.53 -1.94
N LYS A 122 15.29 3.04 -3.14
CA LYS A 122 14.19 4.00 -3.35
C LYS A 122 12.83 3.33 -3.58
N MET A 123 12.77 2.01 -3.58
CA MET A 123 11.52 1.29 -3.80
C MET A 123 10.66 1.25 -2.53
N ILE A 124 9.98 2.38 -2.29
CA ILE A 124 9.12 2.58 -1.09
C ILE A 124 8.07 1.47 -0.94
N VAL A 125 7.49 1.01 -2.06
CA VAL A 125 6.43 -0.01 -2.04
C VAL A 125 6.92 -1.36 -1.51
N ALA A 126 8.13 -1.77 -1.84
CA ALA A 126 8.72 -3.01 -1.31
C ALA A 126 8.97 -2.91 0.20
N ARG A 127 9.52 -1.78 0.68
CA ARG A 127 9.69 -1.53 2.12
C ARG A 127 8.37 -1.49 2.86
N MET A 128 7.34 -0.90 2.24
CA MET A 128 6.00 -0.83 2.82
C MET A 128 5.41 -2.23 2.98
N ASN A 129 5.43 -3.03 1.91
CA ASN A 129 4.86 -4.38 1.93
C ASN A 129 5.65 -5.32 2.86
N TYR A 130 7.00 -5.20 2.89
CA TYR A 130 7.83 -5.87 3.89
C TYR A 130 7.31 -5.59 5.31
N GLY A 131 7.16 -4.30 5.66
CA GLY A 131 6.73 -3.91 6.98
C GLY A 131 5.33 -4.43 7.34
N ILE A 132 4.41 -4.45 6.38
CA ILE A 132 3.06 -4.99 6.59
C ILE A 132 3.10 -6.49 6.88
N VAL A 133 3.80 -7.27 6.05
CA VAL A 133 3.92 -8.72 6.22
C VAL A 133 4.65 -9.05 7.52
N SER A 134 5.74 -8.35 7.82
CA SER A 134 6.50 -8.55 9.07
C SER A 134 5.63 -8.32 10.30
N ALA A 135 4.88 -7.22 10.35
CA ALA A 135 4.05 -6.91 11.51
C ALA A 135 2.80 -7.80 11.61
N GLU A 136 2.02 -7.93 10.51
CA GLU A 136 0.71 -8.58 10.56
C GLU A 136 0.75 -10.10 10.49
N LYS A 137 1.78 -10.66 9.85
CA LYS A 137 1.86 -12.09 9.60
C LYS A 137 2.96 -12.79 10.40
N LEU A 138 4.05 -12.09 10.69
CA LEU A 138 5.20 -12.66 11.40
C LEU A 138 5.35 -12.09 12.82
N GLY A 139 4.59 -11.06 13.21
CA GLY A 139 4.70 -10.43 14.53
C GLY A 139 6.00 -9.62 14.73
N ASP A 140 6.80 -9.43 13.69
CA ASP A 140 8.02 -8.60 13.74
C ASP A 140 7.68 -7.11 13.62
N PHE A 141 7.22 -6.54 14.73
CA PHE A 141 6.88 -5.11 14.78
C PHE A 141 8.12 -4.22 14.65
N ASP A 142 9.27 -4.63 15.16
CA ASP A 142 10.49 -3.82 15.14
C ASP A 142 11.07 -3.73 13.75
N GLY A 143 11.14 -4.84 13.01
CA GLY A 143 11.52 -4.86 11.61
C GLY A 143 10.59 -3.98 10.76
N ALA A 144 9.27 -4.11 10.96
CA ALA A 144 8.28 -3.27 10.28
C ALA A 144 8.49 -1.77 10.55
N ILE A 145 8.59 -1.38 11.83
CA ILE A 145 8.82 0.00 12.25
C ILE A 145 10.13 0.54 11.66
N GLY A 146 11.17 -0.29 11.62
CA GLY A 146 12.44 0.03 10.98
C GLY A 146 12.27 0.43 9.52
N GLN A 147 11.55 -0.36 8.73
CA GLN A 147 11.31 -0.06 7.31
C GLN A 147 10.42 1.18 7.12
N TYR A 148 9.40 1.39 7.95
CA TYR A 148 8.62 2.63 7.88
C TYR A 148 9.47 3.86 8.20
N ASN A 149 10.38 3.78 9.16
CA ASN A 149 11.31 4.87 9.47
C ASN A 149 12.23 5.18 8.27
N GLU A 150 12.73 4.16 7.57
CA GLU A 150 13.53 4.37 6.36
C GLU A 150 12.72 5.07 5.25
N ILE A 151 11.45 4.68 5.05
CA ILE A 151 10.56 5.40 4.12
C ILE A 151 10.42 6.88 4.51
N LEU A 152 10.23 7.15 5.80
CA LEU A 152 10.02 8.50 6.31
C LEU A 152 11.27 9.39 6.23
N LYS A 153 12.48 8.80 6.31
CA LYS A 153 13.76 9.48 6.09
C LYS A 153 14.02 9.83 4.63
N THR A 154 13.40 9.11 3.69
CA THR A 154 13.63 9.32 2.25
C THR A 154 13.31 10.76 1.87
N LYS A 155 14.29 11.47 1.30
CA LYS A 155 14.10 12.82 0.79
C LYS A 155 13.62 12.75 -0.67
N ARG A 156 12.69 13.64 -1.02
CA ARG A 156 12.28 13.78 -2.42
C ARG A 156 13.45 14.30 -3.25
N HIS A 157 13.84 13.58 -4.29
CA HIS A 157 14.80 14.11 -5.27
C HIS A 157 14.19 15.27 -6.04
N LEU A 158 14.85 16.44 -5.97
CA LEU A 158 14.40 17.68 -6.64
C LEU A 158 14.52 17.60 -8.19
N LEU A 159 15.24 16.60 -8.70
CA LEU A 159 15.58 16.44 -10.12
C LEU A 159 14.70 15.46 -10.90
N SER A 160 13.56 15.07 -10.40
CA SER A 160 12.60 14.35 -11.24
C SER A 160 11.88 15.35 -12.15
N ILE A 161 12.25 15.26 -13.42
CA ILE A 161 11.75 15.92 -14.62
C ILE A 161 10.25 16.30 -14.54
N PRO A 162 9.80 17.45 -15.13
CA PRO A 162 8.44 18.02 -14.97
C PRO A 162 7.26 17.11 -15.34
N PHE A 163 7.49 16.00 -16.02
CA PHE A 163 6.47 15.01 -16.40
C PHE A 163 5.88 14.21 -15.22
N VAL A 164 6.37 14.43 -14.00
CA VAL A 164 6.04 13.60 -12.81
C VAL A 164 5.19 14.37 -11.81
N TYR A 165 4.11 15.02 -12.29
CA TYR A 165 3.07 15.54 -11.39
C TYR A 165 2.38 14.42 -10.59
N SER A 166 2.29 13.21 -11.14
CA SER A 166 1.81 12.01 -10.47
C SER A 166 2.70 11.59 -9.28
N ASN A 167 4.02 11.69 -9.39
CA ASN A 167 4.97 11.27 -8.36
C ASN A 167 4.93 12.13 -7.08
N ARG A 168 4.58 13.41 -7.16
CA ARG A 168 4.51 14.27 -5.96
C ARG A 168 3.35 13.87 -5.06
N LYS A 169 2.18 13.62 -5.65
CA LYS A 169 0.97 13.20 -4.92
C LYS A 169 1.17 11.81 -4.33
N SER A 170 1.68 10.88 -5.13
CA SER A 170 1.99 9.50 -4.71
C SER A 170 3.02 9.48 -3.58
N TYR A 171 4.12 10.20 -3.69
CA TYR A 171 5.13 10.28 -2.63
C TYR A 171 4.56 10.80 -1.30
N LYS A 172 3.72 11.84 -1.35
CA LYS A 172 3.07 12.40 -0.17
C LYS A 172 2.12 11.39 0.47
N VAL A 173 1.30 10.73 -0.35
CA VAL A 173 0.36 9.68 0.11
C VAL A 173 1.13 8.51 0.71
N ASN A 174 2.20 8.03 0.07
CA ASN A 174 3.02 6.93 0.58
C ASN A 174 3.64 7.27 1.95
N LYS A 175 4.08 8.52 2.15
CA LYS A 175 4.51 8.97 3.49
C LYS A 175 3.38 8.97 4.51
N GLY A 176 2.18 9.41 4.11
CA GLY A 176 1.00 9.34 4.96
C GLY A 176 0.67 7.92 5.39
N LEU A 177 0.72 6.98 4.44
CA LEU A 177 0.51 5.54 4.70
C LEU A 177 1.63 4.94 5.56
N ALA A 178 2.88 5.35 5.37
CA ALA A 178 3.99 4.91 6.22
C ALA A 178 3.81 5.38 7.68
N TYR A 179 3.36 6.62 7.89
CA TYR A 179 3.00 7.07 9.22
C TYR A 179 1.83 6.28 9.80
N TYR A 180 0.79 6.03 9.00
CA TYR A 180 -0.37 5.25 9.42
C TYR A 180 0.06 3.83 9.83
N ASN A 181 0.73 3.09 8.97
CA ASN A 181 1.17 1.72 9.22
C ASN A 181 2.14 1.63 10.40
N ARG A 182 3.03 2.61 10.55
CA ARG A 182 3.91 2.70 11.74
C ARG A 182 3.10 2.90 13.03
N GLY A 183 2.04 3.70 12.98
CA GLY A 183 1.10 3.88 14.09
C GLY A 183 0.42 2.56 14.44
N VAL A 184 -0.05 1.80 13.44
CA VAL A 184 -0.64 0.46 13.64
C VAL A 184 0.37 -0.49 14.29
N ALA A 185 1.61 -0.56 13.78
CA ALA A 185 2.65 -1.43 14.32
C ALA A 185 2.99 -1.09 15.78
N TYR A 186 3.09 0.21 16.12
CA TYR A 186 3.29 0.62 17.51
C TYR A 186 2.11 0.26 18.42
N LYS A 187 0.87 0.45 17.94
CA LYS A 187 -0.33 0.08 18.68
C LYS A 187 -0.40 -1.44 18.90
N GLN A 188 -0.18 -2.24 17.85
CA GLN A 188 -0.12 -3.70 17.97
C GLN A 188 0.96 -4.12 18.96
N LYS A 189 2.17 -3.59 18.87
CA LYS A 189 3.24 -3.88 19.81
C LYS A 189 2.84 -3.56 21.26
N SER A 190 2.07 -2.48 21.50
CA SER A 190 1.60 -2.14 22.85
C SER A 190 0.64 -3.18 23.44
N VAL A 191 -0.11 -3.90 22.59
CA VAL A 191 -1.04 -4.95 23.05
C VAL A 191 -0.30 -6.18 23.56
N TYR A 192 0.84 -6.53 22.96
CA TYR A 192 1.65 -7.67 23.40
C TYR A 192 2.43 -7.45 24.71
N LEU A 193 2.38 -6.21 25.25
CA LEU A 193 3.04 -5.86 26.51
C LEU A 193 2.00 -5.92 27.64
N GLU A 194 1.55 -7.12 28.00
CA GLU A 194 0.38 -7.33 28.86
C GLU A 194 0.51 -6.73 30.25
N ASP A 195 1.69 -6.79 30.88
CA ASP A 195 1.86 -6.48 32.31
C ASP A 195 2.56 -5.14 32.61
N ASP A 196 3.09 -4.44 31.62
CA ASP A 196 3.83 -3.20 31.83
C ASP A 196 3.11 -2.00 31.21
N TRP A 197 2.31 -1.33 32.02
CA TRP A 197 1.57 -0.14 31.59
C TRP A 197 2.48 0.99 31.13
N GLU A 198 3.64 1.16 31.72
CA GLU A 198 4.54 2.27 31.33
C GLU A 198 5.11 2.04 29.92
N TYR A 199 5.55 0.82 29.60
CA TYR A 199 5.96 0.47 28.23
C TYR A 199 4.79 0.53 27.24
N LYS A 200 3.62 0.01 27.63
CA LYS A 200 2.40 0.10 26.82
C LYS A 200 2.07 1.54 26.48
N ARG A 201 2.08 2.42 27.46
CA ARG A 201 1.85 3.85 27.31
C ARG A 201 2.86 4.50 26.37
N GLN A 202 4.16 4.18 26.49
CA GLN A 202 5.20 4.71 25.59
C GLN A 202 4.95 4.32 24.11
N TYR A 203 4.55 3.07 23.86
CA TYR A 203 4.23 2.64 22.49
C TYR A 203 2.94 3.29 21.97
N LEU A 204 1.92 3.44 22.82
CA LEU A 204 0.70 4.18 22.45
C LEU A 204 1.01 5.65 22.14
N GLN A 205 1.92 6.31 22.87
CA GLN A 205 2.36 7.67 22.54
C GLN A 205 3.10 7.75 21.19
N LYS A 206 3.94 6.76 20.86
CA LYS A 206 4.59 6.66 19.55
C LYS A 206 3.57 6.42 18.44
N ALA A 207 2.54 5.61 18.71
CA ALA A 207 1.42 5.40 17.79
C ALA A 207 0.64 6.71 17.58
N LEU A 208 0.30 7.42 18.66
CA LEU A 208 -0.40 8.69 18.65
C LEU A 208 0.32 9.70 17.74
N GLU A 209 1.62 9.89 17.93
CA GLU A 209 2.38 10.83 17.09
C GLU A 209 2.39 10.39 15.62
N SER A 210 2.50 9.10 15.36
CA SER A 210 2.44 8.57 14.01
C SER A 210 1.08 8.83 13.35
N TYR A 211 -0.03 8.58 14.04
CA TYR A 211 -1.36 8.86 13.52
C TYR A 211 -1.63 10.37 13.36
N LYS A 212 -1.12 11.22 14.26
CA LYS A 212 -1.17 12.69 14.09
C LYS A 212 -0.53 13.12 12.77
N GLN A 213 0.64 12.57 12.44
CA GLN A 213 1.32 12.87 11.16
C GLN A 213 0.57 12.28 9.96
N ALA A 214 0.03 11.06 10.08
CA ALA A 214 -0.81 10.47 9.05
C ALA A 214 -2.02 11.36 8.74
N CYS A 215 -2.77 11.81 9.75
CA CYS A 215 -3.94 12.68 9.61
C CYS A 215 -3.62 14.06 9.01
N LYS A 216 -2.41 14.61 9.24
CA LYS A 216 -1.97 15.86 8.59
C LYS A 216 -1.84 15.70 7.08
N ILE A 217 -1.44 14.50 6.63
CA ILE A 217 -1.19 14.18 5.22
C ILE A 217 -2.45 13.62 4.57
N LEU A 218 -3.09 12.64 5.20
CA LEU A 218 -4.29 11.93 4.76
C LEU A 218 -5.54 12.58 5.37
N LYS A 219 -5.82 13.82 5.01
CA LYS A 219 -6.80 14.67 5.70
C LYS A 219 -8.22 14.12 5.75
N ARG A 220 -8.64 13.35 4.75
CA ARG A 220 -9.98 12.77 4.61
C ARG A 220 -9.99 11.25 4.79
N ASP A 221 -9.04 10.74 5.53
CA ASP A 221 -8.88 9.32 5.76
C ASP A 221 -9.58 8.96 7.07
N TYR A 222 -10.62 8.15 6.97
CA TYR A 222 -11.39 7.67 8.11
C TYR A 222 -10.50 6.84 9.04
N ASP A 223 -9.79 5.84 8.50
CA ASP A 223 -9.03 4.88 9.31
C ASP A 223 -7.95 5.56 10.14
N ALA A 224 -7.23 6.51 9.51
CA ALA A 224 -6.23 7.29 10.24
C ALA A 224 -6.87 8.13 11.36
N ARG A 225 -8.05 8.67 11.11
CA ARG A 225 -8.78 9.48 12.09
C ARG A 225 -9.33 8.63 13.23
N TYR A 226 -9.93 7.48 12.89
CA TYR A 226 -10.46 6.54 13.85
C TYR A 226 -9.35 5.99 14.77
N ASN A 227 -8.24 5.52 14.19
CA ASN A 227 -7.11 5.01 14.99
C ASN A 227 -6.46 6.09 15.85
N LEU A 228 -6.46 7.35 15.41
CA LEU A 228 -6.05 8.48 16.24
C LEU A 228 -6.97 8.64 17.45
N ALA A 229 -8.29 8.60 17.25
CA ALA A 229 -9.27 8.70 18.32
C ALA A 229 -9.16 7.55 19.32
N LEU A 230 -9.05 6.32 18.79
CA LEU A 230 -8.87 5.11 19.60
C LEU A 230 -7.58 5.19 20.44
N THR A 231 -6.51 5.72 19.88
CA THR A 231 -5.24 5.86 20.62
C THR A 231 -5.33 6.90 21.72
N TYR A 232 -6.01 8.03 21.50
CA TYR A 232 -6.33 8.98 22.56
C TYR A 232 -7.16 8.32 23.66
N HIS A 233 -8.20 7.55 23.27
CA HIS A 233 -9.06 6.86 24.21
C HIS A 233 -8.26 5.87 25.09
N LEU A 234 -7.39 5.07 24.49
CA LEU A 234 -6.50 4.13 25.20
C LEU A 234 -5.49 4.83 26.12
N LEU A 235 -5.13 6.07 25.84
CA LEU A 235 -4.25 6.88 26.69
C LEU A 235 -4.99 7.60 27.81
N GLY A 236 -6.32 7.68 27.77
CA GLY A 236 -7.16 8.40 28.71
C GLY A 236 -7.37 9.88 28.36
N ASP A 237 -6.93 10.32 27.18
CA ASP A 237 -7.14 11.69 26.68
C ASP A 237 -8.57 11.82 26.11
N TYR A 238 -9.59 11.76 26.98
CA TYR A 238 -11.00 11.55 26.60
C TYR A 238 -11.60 12.70 25.80
N LYS A 239 -11.23 13.94 26.08
CA LYS A 239 -11.65 15.11 25.31
C LYS A 239 -11.22 15.00 23.85
N GLU A 240 -9.92 14.77 23.62
CA GLU A 240 -9.37 14.63 22.27
C GLU A 240 -9.88 13.37 21.55
N ALA A 241 -10.11 12.27 22.30
CA ALA A 241 -10.71 11.06 21.77
C ALA A 241 -12.10 11.33 21.22
N GLY A 242 -12.99 11.95 22.00
CA GLY A 242 -14.36 12.26 21.60
C GLY A 242 -14.45 13.20 20.41
N LEU A 243 -13.69 14.30 20.44
CA LEU A 243 -13.60 15.22 19.29
C LEU A 243 -13.10 14.52 18.01
N THR A 244 -12.19 13.59 18.18
CA THR A 244 -11.58 12.88 17.03
C THR A 244 -12.48 11.75 16.51
N TYR A 245 -13.23 11.06 17.39
CA TYR A 245 -14.29 10.13 16.96
C TYR A 245 -15.38 10.86 16.18
N CYS A 246 -15.84 12.02 16.65
CA CYS A 246 -16.80 12.83 15.90
C CYS A 246 -16.30 13.19 14.49
N LYS A 247 -15.03 13.56 14.37
CA LYS A 247 -14.43 13.82 13.05
C LYS A 247 -14.31 12.56 12.18
N ALA A 248 -14.11 11.38 12.77
CA ALA A 248 -14.12 10.12 12.04
C ALA A 248 -15.54 9.80 11.53
N ILE A 249 -16.55 9.93 12.35
CA ILE A 249 -17.97 9.77 11.99
C ILE A 249 -18.35 10.73 10.84
N GLU A 250 -17.96 12.00 10.91
CA GLU A 250 -18.18 12.98 9.82
C GLU A 250 -17.55 12.52 8.49
N LEU A 251 -16.45 11.76 8.52
CA LEU A 251 -15.78 11.24 7.32
C LEU A 251 -16.42 9.97 6.77
N ASN A 252 -16.81 9.06 7.64
CA ASN A 252 -17.52 7.82 7.29
C ASN A 252 -18.53 7.47 8.38
N PRO A 253 -19.76 7.98 8.27
CA PRO A 253 -20.82 7.77 9.27
C PRO A 253 -21.37 6.34 9.27
N MET A 254 -21.05 5.52 8.27
CA MET A 254 -21.56 4.16 8.14
C MET A 254 -20.66 3.11 8.80
N ASN A 255 -19.58 3.52 9.47
CA ASN A 255 -18.70 2.63 10.17
C ASN A 255 -19.07 2.55 11.65
N TYR A 256 -19.54 1.39 12.08
CA TYR A 256 -20.07 1.19 13.43
C TYR A 256 -19.02 1.35 14.54
N GLU A 257 -17.76 1.07 14.27
CA GLU A 257 -16.71 1.05 15.32
C GLU A 257 -16.53 2.43 15.96
N ALA A 258 -16.62 3.51 15.17
CA ALA A 258 -16.49 4.86 15.71
C ALA A 258 -17.67 5.23 16.60
N HIS A 259 -18.89 4.88 16.21
CA HIS A 259 -20.11 5.07 17.03
C HIS A 259 -20.05 4.25 18.31
N TYR A 260 -19.66 2.97 18.21
CA TYR A 260 -19.55 2.08 19.35
C TYR A 260 -18.54 2.61 20.38
N ASN A 261 -17.30 2.92 19.94
CA ASN A 261 -16.27 3.40 20.86
C ASN A 261 -16.57 4.79 21.43
N LEU A 262 -17.28 5.64 20.66
CA LEU A 262 -17.79 6.91 21.20
C LEU A 262 -18.86 6.66 22.25
N ALA A 263 -19.76 5.70 22.06
CA ALA A 263 -20.75 5.32 23.05
C ALA A 263 -20.12 4.80 24.36
N VAL A 264 -19.08 3.97 24.25
CA VAL A 264 -18.31 3.50 25.40
C VAL A 264 -17.70 4.67 26.17
N LEU A 265 -17.06 5.61 25.46
CA LEU A 265 -16.48 6.79 26.05
C LEU A 265 -17.53 7.68 26.78
N LEU A 266 -18.67 7.93 26.11
CA LEU A 266 -19.76 8.73 26.68
C LEU A 266 -20.34 8.08 27.93
N ARG A 267 -20.49 6.74 27.95
CA ARG A 267 -20.94 5.99 29.14
C ARG A 267 -19.99 6.18 30.29
N HIS A 268 -18.68 6.07 30.04
CA HIS A 268 -17.66 6.30 31.05
C HIS A 268 -17.76 7.71 31.67
N LEU A 269 -17.96 8.71 30.81
CA LEU A 269 -18.13 10.12 31.21
C LEU A 269 -19.53 10.41 31.78
N LYS A 270 -20.37 9.37 31.97
CA LYS A 270 -21.75 9.44 32.52
C LYS A 270 -22.77 10.22 31.65
N TYR A 271 -22.47 10.43 30.37
CA TYR A 271 -23.41 10.95 29.38
C TYR A 271 -24.25 9.81 28.78
N TYR A 272 -25.11 9.21 29.62
CA TYR A 272 -25.83 7.97 29.30
C TYR A 272 -26.79 8.10 28.13
N LYS A 273 -27.46 9.24 27.99
CA LYS A 273 -28.41 9.49 26.90
C LYS A 273 -27.72 9.49 25.56
N GLU A 274 -26.66 10.23 25.44
CA GLU A 274 -25.85 10.34 24.23
C GLU A 274 -25.10 9.03 23.91
N SER A 275 -24.69 8.31 24.96
CA SER A 275 -24.13 6.97 24.82
C SER A 275 -25.13 5.99 24.20
N LEU A 276 -26.40 5.99 24.66
CA LEU A 276 -27.45 5.15 24.10
C LEU A 276 -27.76 5.51 22.63
N ASP A 277 -27.81 6.79 22.28
CA ASP A 277 -28.01 7.24 20.91
C ASP A 277 -26.90 6.73 19.97
N GLU A 278 -25.65 6.85 20.37
CA GLU A 278 -24.52 6.34 19.56
C GLU A 278 -24.47 4.80 19.54
N LEU A 279 -24.87 4.11 20.60
CA LEU A 279 -24.97 2.65 20.63
C LEU A 279 -26.09 2.13 19.72
N GLU A 280 -27.24 2.81 19.67
CA GLU A 280 -28.34 2.48 18.75
C GLU A 280 -27.90 2.61 17.29
N LYS A 281 -27.17 3.68 16.97
CA LYS A 281 -26.55 3.86 15.63
C LYS A 281 -25.60 2.73 15.31
N ALA A 282 -24.68 2.39 16.22
CA ALA A 282 -23.74 1.30 16.03
C ALA A 282 -24.46 -0.04 15.79
N THR A 283 -25.49 -0.35 16.59
CA THR A 283 -26.29 -1.57 16.46
C THR A 283 -27.02 -1.61 15.12
N THR A 284 -27.64 -0.50 14.72
CA THR A 284 -28.30 -0.38 13.42
C THR A 284 -27.33 -0.63 12.27
N LEU A 285 -26.11 -0.09 12.35
CA LEU A 285 -25.08 -0.31 11.33
C LEU A 285 -24.61 -1.77 11.29
N ILE A 286 -24.41 -2.41 12.43
CA ILE A 286 -24.00 -3.83 12.50
C ILE A 286 -25.08 -4.72 11.87
N THR A 287 -26.37 -4.51 12.22
CA THR A 287 -27.47 -5.31 11.70
C THR A 287 -27.70 -5.13 10.19
N ASN A 288 -27.30 -3.99 9.64
CA ASN A 288 -27.38 -3.70 8.20
C ASN A 288 -26.06 -4.00 7.45
N GLY A 289 -25.14 -4.76 8.04
CA GLY A 289 -23.87 -5.11 7.41
C GLY A 289 -22.87 -3.94 7.30
N GLY A 290 -23.11 -2.85 8.04
CA GLY A 290 -22.17 -1.74 8.15
C GLY A 290 -20.98 -2.10 9.03
N GLY A 291 -19.81 -1.52 8.72
CA GLY A 291 -18.59 -1.71 9.48
C GLY A 291 -17.48 -2.33 8.66
N SER A 292 -16.26 -2.07 9.05
CA SER A 292 -15.08 -2.56 8.39
C SER A 292 -14.01 -2.92 9.42
N ASN A 293 -13.69 -4.19 9.53
CA ASN A 293 -12.54 -4.66 10.29
C ASN A 293 -11.19 -4.20 9.71
N VAL A 294 -11.22 -3.38 8.66
CA VAL A 294 -10.03 -2.93 7.91
C VAL A 294 -9.39 -1.70 8.55
N ALA A 295 -10.13 -0.94 9.38
CA ALA A 295 -9.65 0.32 9.95
C ALA A 295 -8.40 0.17 10.84
N THR A 296 -8.17 -0.98 11.43
CA THR A 296 -7.02 -1.24 12.32
C THR A 296 -5.88 -1.98 11.65
N ARG A 297 -6.07 -2.48 10.44
CA ARG A 297 -5.03 -3.19 9.68
C ARG A 297 -4.12 -2.23 8.94
N GLN A 298 -2.89 -2.66 8.72
CA GLN A 298 -1.96 -1.96 7.88
C GLN A 298 -2.41 -2.00 6.42
N ARG A 299 -2.17 -0.93 5.68
CA ARG A 299 -2.65 -0.78 4.31
C ARG A 299 -1.52 -0.96 3.31
N TYR A 300 -1.72 -1.91 2.39
CA TYR A 300 -0.80 -2.15 1.29
C TYR A 300 -0.73 -0.95 0.34
N VAL A 301 0.48 -0.68 -0.15
CA VAL A 301 0.71 0.25 -1.26
C VAL A 301 0.95 -0.59 -2.49
N PHE A 302 -0.02 -0.58 -3.40
CA PHE A 302 0.15 -1.20 -4.71
C PHE A 302 0.68 -0.15 -5.68
N ASP A 303 1.71 -0.52 -6.42
CA ASP A 303 2.21 0.31 -7.51
C ASP A 303 1.23 0.21 -8.70
N VAL A 304 1.10 1.29 -9.47
CA VAL A 304 0.26 1.34 -10.68
C VAL A 304 0.68 0.27 -11.69
N ILE A 305 1.96 -0.09 -11.71
CA ILE A 305 2.50 -1.17 -12.56
C ILE A 305 1.93 -2.54 -12.16
N ASN A 306 1.46 -2.70 -10.93
CA ASN A 306 0.95 -3.94 -10.36
C ASN A 306 -0.57 -3.97 -10.19
N ASP A 307 -1.31 -3.21 -11.00
CA ASP A 307 -2.79 -3.30 -11.04
C ASP A 307 -3.27 -4.74 -11.29
N VAL A 308 -2.43 -5.53 -11.95
CA VAL A 308 -2.66 -6.97 -12.18
C VAL A 308 -2.56 -7.76 -10.88
N THR A 309 -1.56 -7.49 -10.04
CA THR A 309 -1.42 -8.14 -8.72
C THR A 309 -2.59 -7.75 -7.82
N ARG A 310 -3.01 -6.49 -7.86
CA ARG A 310 -4.18 -5.99 -7.14
C ARG A 310 -5.47 -6.67 -7.60
N THR A 311 -5.66 -6.83 -8.91
CA THR A 311 -6.81 -7.54 -9.49
C THR A 311 -6.76 -9.03 -9.12
N THR A 312 -5.57 -9.62 -9.07
CA THR A 312 -5.37 -11.02 -8.67
C THR A 312 -5.67 -11.24 -7.20
N LEU A 313 -5.21 -10.33 -6.32
CA LEU A 313 -5.54 -10.37 -4.89
C LEU A 313 -7.04 -10.20 -4.68
N ALA A 314 -7.68 -9.25 -5.38
CA ALA A 314 -9.13 -9.07 -5.31
C ALA A 314 -9.90 -10.29 -5.81
N ASN A 315 -9.43 -10.97 -6.85
CA ASN A 315 -10.06 -12.19 -7.37
C ASN A 315 -9.78 -13.42 -6.50
N SER A 316 -8.60 -13.51 -5.86
CA SER A 316 -8.34 -14.59 -4.90
C SER A 316 -9.14 -14.40 -3.61
N ASP A 317 -9.37 -13.16 -3.19
CA ASP A 317 -10.28 -12.85 -2.10
C ASP A 317 -11.74 -13.17 -2.47
N SER A 318 -12.14 -13.03 -3.75
CA SER A 318 -13.49 -13.45 -4.21
C SER A 318 -13.68 -14.96 -4.12
N ASP A 319 -12.67 -15.74 -4.47
CA ASP A 319 -12.72 -17.21 -4.33
C ASP A 319 -12.72 -17.67 -2.86
N LEU A 320 -12.08 -16.90 -1.98
CA LEU A 320 -12.14 -17.09 -0.52
C LEU A 320 -13.47 -16.59 0.05
N ILE A 321 -13.98 -15.45 -0.42
CA ILE A 321 -15.29 -14.89 -0.03
C ILE A 321 -16.41 -15.80 -0.51
N GLU A 322 -16.32 -16.37 -1.71
CA GLU A 322 -17.30 -17.35 -2.21
C GLU A 322 -17.32 -18.65 -1.38
N LYS A 323 -16.19 -19.04 -0.77
CA LYS A 323 -16.12 -20.15 0.19
C LYS A 323 -16.57 -19.82 1.61
N ILE A 324 -16.57 -18.53 1.98
CA ILE A 324 -17.03 -18.05 3.29
C ILE A 324 -18.51 -17.63 3.22
N SER A 325 -19.00 -17.27 2.05
CA SER A 325 -20.39 -16.84 1.82
C SER A 325 -21.26 -17.94 1.25
N ASP A 326 -21.27 -19.13 1.85
CA ASP A 326 -22.30 -20.14 1.56
C ASP A 326 -23.68 -19.82 2.20
N GLU A 327 -23.84 -18.64 2.78
CA GLU A 327 -25.16 -18.08 3.05
C GLU A 327 -25.36 -16.83 2.17
N PRO A 328 -26.37 -16.82 1.29
CA PRO A 328 -26.75 -15.60 0.59
C PRO A 328 -27.19 -14.60 1.65
N ALA A 329 -26.42 -13.55 1.85
CA ALA A 329 -26.86 -12.37 2.57
C ALA A 329 -28.05 -11.80 1.78
N GLU A 330 -29.26 -12.20 2.15
CA GLU A 330 -30.48 -11.60 1.66
C GLU A 330 -30.42 -10.10 1.95
N THR A 331 -30.36 -9.35 0.86
CA THR A 331 -30.66 -7.92 0.79
C THR A 331 -29.92 -6.99 1.73
N SER A 332 -28.63 -6.80 1.50
CA SER A 332 -28.03 -5.54 1.94
C SER A 332 -28.33 -4.47 0.88
N ASN A 333 -29.06 -3.43 1.24
CA ASN A 333 -29.29 -2.23 0.41
C ASN A 333 -28.00 -1.40 0.22
N VAL A 334 -26.85 -2.05 0.30
CA VAL A 334 -25.53 -1.42 0.26
C VAL A 334 -24.73 -2.00 -0.89
N THR A 335 -24.34 -1.17 -1.82
CA THR A 335 -23.39 -1.51 -2.89
C THR A 335 -22.08 -0.76 -2.71
N TYR A 336 -21.00 -1.38 -3.15
CA TYR A 336 -19.68 -0.75 -3.19
C TYR A 336 -19.37 -0.30 -4.63
N VAL A 337 -19.26 1.01 -4.82
CA VAL A 337 -18.83 1.58 -6.10
C VAL A 337 -17.48 2.23 -5.90
N ASN A 338 -16.45 1.73 -6.59
CA ASN A 338 -15.06 2.21 -6.49
C ASN A 338 -14.49 2.20 -5.05
N GLY A 339 -14.83 1.15 -4.26
CA GLY A 339 -14.38 1.03 -2.87
C GLY A 339 -15.06 2.01 -1.90
N LYS A 340 -16.14 2.65 -2.33
CA LYS A 340 -17.01 3.45 -1.46
C LYS A 340 -18.34 2.75 -1.32
N MET A 341 -18.80 2.60 -0.07
CA MET A 341 -20.11 2.13 0.23
C MET A 341 -21.15 3.15 -0.29
N VAL A 342 -22.08 2.68 -1.12
CA VAL A 342 -23.22 3.46 -1.62
C VAL A 342 -24.49 2.75 -1.22
N LEU A 343 -25.39 3.43 -0.53
CA LEU A 343 -26.72 2.93 -0.25
C LEU A 343 -27.54 2.93 -1.54
N THR A 344 -28.16 1.80 -1.87
CA THR A 344 -28.87 1.58 -3.14
C THR A 344 -30.29 2.12 -3.18
N ASP A 345 -30.84 2.48 -2.02
CA ASP A 345 -32.16 3.09 -1.93
C ASP A 345 -32.08 4.48 -1.32
N GLU A 346 -33.09 5.30 -1.68
CA GLU A 346 -33.36 6.63 -1.11
C GLU A 346 -33.61 6.61 0.42
N LEU A 347 -33.40 5.49 1.08
CA LEU A 347 -33.36 5.34 2.52
C LEU A 347 -32.34 6.25 3.08
N ASP A 348 -32.08 7.12 2.33
CA ASP A 348 -32.08 8.05 3.30
C ASP A 348 -30.92 8.98 3.42
N ASN A 349 -30.95 9.91 2.57
CA ASN A 349 -30.31 11.20 2.86
C ASN A 349 -30.66 11.73 4.28
N ALA A 350 -31.81 11.37 4.83
CA ALA A 350 -32.23 11.76 6.17
C ALA A 350 -31.54 10.94 7.25
N ILE A 351 -31.47 9.61 7.13
CA ILE A 351 -30.73 8.73 8.05
C ILE A 351 -29.22 9.02 7.93
N LEU A 352 -28.68 9.05 6.73
CA LEU A 352 -27.29 9.45 6.49
C LEU A 352 -26.95 10.83 7.11
N LYS A 353 -27.89 11.77 7.08
CA LYS A 353 -27.70 13.08 7.69
C LYS A 353 -27.65 12.99 9.20
N ASN A 354 -28.48 12.16 9.81
CA ASN A 354 -28.48 11.92 11.27
C ASN A 354 -27.21 11.18 11.72
N PHE A 355 -26.75 10.18 10.98
CA PHE A 355 -25.48 9.50 11.26
C PHE A 355 -24.25 10.38 11.04
N LYS A 356 -24.31 11.31 10.10
CA LYS A 356 -23.17 12.18 9.74
C LYS A 356 -22.91 13.28 10.77
N VAL A 357 -23.87 13.59 11.61
CA VAL A 357 -23.72 14.63 12.62
C VAL A 357 -23.46 13.96 13.97
N CYS A 358 -22.27 14.16 14.50
CA CYS A 358 -21.94 13.72 15.86
C CYS A 358 -22.65 14.63 16.89
N GLY A 359 -23.76 14.15 17.45
CA GLY A 359 -24.57 14.88 18.44
C GLY A 359 -23.79 15.19 19.71
N ALA A 360 -22.88 14.32 20.08
CA ALA A 360 -22.04 14.45 21.27
C ALA A 360 -20.89 15.48 21.14
N LYS A 361 -20.67 16.05 19.97
CA LYS A 361 -19.52 16.95 19.72
C LYS A 361 -19.43 18.13 20.68
N LYS A 362 -20.58 18.66 21.12
CA LYS A 362 -20.64 19.79 22.06
C LYS A 362 -20.07 19.44 23.43
N ILE A 363 -20.31 18.21 23.91
CA ILE A 363 -19.81 17.71 25.19
C ILE A 363 -18.27 17.81 25.22
N PHE A 364 -17.60 17.37 24.16
CA PHE A 364 -16.14 17.39 24.08
C PHE A 364 -15.55 18.76 23.73
N GLN A 365 -16.37 19.80 23.54
CA GLN A 365 -15.91 21.19 23.42
C GLN A 365 -15.82 21.87 24.75
N GLU A 366 -16.49 21.34 25.77
CA GLU A 366 -16.38 21.77 27.15
C GLU A 366 -15.13 21.18 27.82
N ASP A 367 -14.76 21.72 28.98
CA ASP A 367 -13.65 21.15 29.73
C ASP A 367 -14.08 19.83 30.40
N ILE A 368 -13.51 18.75 29.93
CA ILE A 368 -13.69 17.41 30.48
C ILE A 368 -12.45 17.07 31.29
N ASP A 369 -12.65 16.38 32.39
CA ASP A 369 -11.55 15.91 33.22
C ASP A 369 -10.86 14.74 32.48
N ASP A 370 -9.72 14.99 31.83
CA ASP A 370 -8.90 14.02 31.16
C ASP A 370 -8.04 13.27 32.19
N ALA A 371 -8.69 12.57 33.11
CA ALA A 371 -7.99 11.77 34.11
C ALA A 371 -7.50 10.47 33.51
N MET A 372 -6.19 10.28 33.51
CA MET A 372 -5.56 9.02 33.09
C MET A 372 -5.42 8.12 34.30
N THR A 373 -6.25 7.08 34.39
CA THR A 373 -6.14 6.05 35.41
C THR A 373 -5.55 4.77 34.82
N GLU A 374 -4.74 4.07 35.61
CA GLU A 374 -4.01 2.88 35.17
C GLU A 374 -4.94 1.71 34.79
N TYR A 375 -6.09 1.62 35.46
CA TYR A 375 -7.07 0.54 35.31
C TYR A 375 -8.48 1.09 35.09
N ASP A 376 -8.62 1.86 34.03
CA ASP A 376 -9.91 2.45 33.69
C ASP A 376 -10.74 1.43 32.89
N ASP A 377 -11.97 1.15 33.35
CA ASP A 377 -12.91 0.21 32.70
C ASP A 377 -13.12 0.52 31.20
N VAL A 378 -13.03 1.77 30.83
CA VAL A 378 -13.16 2.22 29.43
C VAL A 378 -12.09 1.62 28.54
N ARG A 379 -10.85 1.47 29.03
CA ARG A 379 -9.74 0.92 28.25
C ARG A 379 -9.92 -0.55 27.92
N TYR A 380 -10.53 -1.30 28.83
CA TYR A 380 -10.81 -2.73 28.63
C TYR A 380 -12.07 -2.99 27.80
N ASN A 381 -12.99 -2.02 27.75
CA ASN A 381 -14.22 -2.12 26.98
C ASN A 381 -14.13 -1.49 25.59
N VAL A 382 -12.98 -0.95 25.22
CA VAL A 382 -12.77 -0.40 23.86
C VAL A 382 -12.68 -1.54 22.86
N HIS A 383 -13.54 -1.50 21.85
CA HIS A 383 -13.47 -2.45 20.75
C HIS A 383 -12.25 -2.14 19.88
N VAL A 384 -11.29 -3.06 19.87
CA VAL A 384 -10.11 -3.01 19.01
C VAL A 384 -10.25 -4.14 17.98
N PRO A 385 -10.71 -3.87 16.77
CA PRO A 385 -10.87 -4.91 15.75
C PRO A 385 -9.57 -5.65 15.46
N GLY A 386 -9.64 -6.99 15.42
CA GLY A 386 -8.50 -7.86 15.10
C GLY A 386 -7.61 -8.22 16.30
N VAL A 387 -8.06 -8.00 17.52
CA VAL A 387 -7.39 -8.38 18.78
C VAL A 387 -8.22 -9.44 19.54
N GLU A 388 -9.17 -10.10 18.87
CA GLU A 388 -9.92 -11.23 19.44
C GLU A 388 -9.12 -12.53 19.38
#